data_4e97c268629d725ba75ed74c9a0d6e59
#
_entry.id   4e97c268629d725ba75ed74c9a0d6e59
#
_cell.length_a   1.000
_cell.length_b   1.000
_cell.length_c   1.000
_cell.angle_alpha   90.00
_cell.angle_beta   90.00
_cell.angle_gamma   90.00
#
_symmetry.space_group_name_H-M   'P 1'
#
loop_
_entity.id
_entity.type
_entity.pdbx_description
1 polymer ?
#
loop_
_entity_poly.entity_id
_entity_poly.type
_entity_poly.pdbx_seq_one_letter_code
_entity_poly.pdbx_strand_id
1 'polypeptide(L)'
;MMSKLYDMIHPNASGGKRTAIDNATVRSVFIIGPDKKVKAMLIYPISVGCNFEEVLRLLDAIQLNAKHAVATPVNWKQGEDVIIPPSVSDEDAKKKYPHGFKTLKPYLRTVPQPK
;
A
#
# COMPACT_ATOMS: atom_id res chain seq x y z
N MET A 1 15.95 20.13 -5.88
CA MET A 1 14.59 19.95 -6.40
C MET A 1 14.10 18.54 -6.14
N MET A 2 12.92 18.41 -5.57
CA MET A 2 12.35 17.12 -5.19
C MET A 2 12.13 16.17 -6.37
N SER A 3 11.77 16.72 -7.55
CA SER A 3 11.51 15.89 -8.73
C SER A 3 12.73 15.11 -9.18
N LYS A 4 13.92 15.68 -9.14
CA LYS A 4 15.17 14.96 -9.45
C LYS A 4 15.51 13.94 -8.35
N LEU A 5 15.33 14.34 -7.09
CA LEU A 5 15.66 13.50 -5.93
C LEU A 5 14.86 12.19 -5.91
N TYR A 6 13.62 12.22 -6.39
CA TYR A 6 12.73 11.06 -6.43
C TYR A 6 12.53 10.48 -7.83
N ASP A 7 13.43 10.79 -8.77
CA ASP A 7 13.38 10.29 -10.15
C ASP A 7 12.05 10.58 -10.87
N MET A 8 11.43 11.70 -10.55
CA MET A 8 10.14 12.09 -11.13
C MET A 8 10.26 12.72 -12.50
N ILE A 9 11.47 13.14 -12.89
CA ILE A 9 11.76 13.74 -14.19
C ILE A 9 12.34 12.65 -15.10
N HIS A 10 11.88 12.62 -16.35
CA HIS A 10 12.39 11.67 -17.34
C HIS A 10 13.93 11.76 -17.43
N PRO A 11 14.66 10.62 -17.48
CA PRO A 11 16.11 10.63 -17.47
C PRO A 11 16.73 11.47 -18.58
N ASN A 12 16.10 11.51 -19.76
CA ASN A 12 16.60 12.30 -20.89
C ASN A 12 16.32 13.80 -20.78
N ALA A 13 15.60 14.21 -19.77
CA ALA A 13 15.27 15.62 -19.54
C ALA A 13 16.33 16.35 -18.73
N SER A 14 17.42 15.70 -18.34
CA SER A 14 18.47 16.32 -17.54
C SER A 14 19.40 17.19 -18.39
N GLY A 15 19.62 18.42 -17.95
CA GLY A 15 20.55 19.36 -18.56
C GLY A 15 19.97 20.17 -19.72
N GLY A 16 20.61 21.28 -20.02
CA GLY A 16 20.37 22.10 -21.19
C GLY A 16 18.96 22.68 -21.33
N LYS A 17 18.55 22.85 -22.57
CA LYS A 17 17.23 23.38 -22.90
C LYS A 17 16.17 22.29 -22.78
N ARG A 18 15.23 22.50 -21.87
CA ARG A 18 14.09 21.58 -21.71
C ARG A 18 12.82 22.22 -22.23
N THR A 19 12.01 21.41 -22.93
CA THR A 19 10.68 21.81 -23.40
C THR A 19 9.65 21.60 -22.28
N ALA A 20 8.42 22.05 -22.51
CA ALA A 20 7.33 21.77 -21.58
C ALA A 20 7.10 20.26 -21.41
N ILE A 21 7.33 19.48 -22.46
CA ILE A 21 7.20 18.01 -22.42
C ILE A 21 8.32 17.42 -21.54
N ASP A 22 9.55 17.92 -21.67
CA ASP A 22 10.68 17.45 -20.87
C ASP A 22 10.52 17.76 -19.38
N ASN A 23 9.83 18.86 -19.06
CA ASN A 23 9.57 19.26 -17.67
C ASN A 23 8.40 18.51 -17.04
N ALA A 24 7.61 17.80 -17.83
CA ALA A 24 6.50 17.02 -17.32
C ALA A 24 7.03 15.81 -16.54
N THR A 25 6.58 15.67 -15.30
CA THR A 25 7.04 14.58 -14.42
C THR A 25 6.19 13.33 -14.58
N VAL A 26 6.76 12.16 -14.25
CA VAL A 26 5.94 10.95 -14.05
C VAL A 26 5.02 11.19 -12.86
N ARG A 27 3.88 10.49 -12.86
CA ARG A 27 2.89 10.63 -11.79
C ARG A 27 3.25 9.67 -10.67
N SER A 28 3.76 10.21 -9.57
CA SER A 28 4.20 9.42 -8.42
C SER A 28 3.37 9.79 -7.19
N VAL A 29 2.93 8.76 -6.48
CA VAL A 29 2.25 8.92 -5.20
C VAL A 29 3.08 8.18 -4.15
N PHE A 30 3.40 8.87 -3.06
CA PHE A 30 4.15 8.31 -1.95
C PHE A 30 3.27 8.28 -0.71
N ILE A 31 3.20 7.14 -0.04
CA ILE A 31 2.55 7.04 1.26
C ILE A 31 3.67 6.98 2.30
N ILE A 32 3.72 8.02 3.14
CA ILE A 32 4.76 8.18 4.15
C ILE A 32 4.13 7.98 5.53
N GLY A 33 4.69 7.06 6.30
CA GLY A 33 4.19 6.76 7.64
C GLY A 33 4.60 7.78 8.69
N PRO A 34 4.04 7.69 9.91
CA PRO A 34 4.41 8.57 11.02
C PRO A 34 5.89 8.51 11.40
N ASP A 35 6.54 7.39 11.09
CA ASP A 35 7.99 7.20 11.31
C ASP A 35 8.84 7.89 10.24
N LYS A 36 8.20 8.65 9.34
CA LYS A 36 8.83 9.37 8.22
C LYS A 36 9.47 8.43 7.19
N LYS A 37 9.02 7.18 7.13
CA LYS A 37 9.48 6.21 6.13
C LYS A 37 8.43 6.00 5.06
N VAL A 38 8.88 5.78 3.82
CA VAL A 38 8.00 5.47 2.71
C VAL A 38 7.43 4.07 2.91
N LYS A 39 6.11 3.95 2.92
CA LYS A 39 5.40 2.67 3.08
C LYS A 39 4.97 2.09 1.75
N ALA A 40 4.65 2.93 0.78
CA ALA A 40 4.26 2.50 -0.55
C ALA A 40 4.53 3.60 -1.56
N MET A 41 4.71 3.20 -2.81
CA MET A 41 4.89 4.09 -3.94
C MET A 41 4.02 3.60 -5.09
N LEU A 42 3.32 4.53 -5.73
CA LEU A 42 2.58 4.27 -6.97
C LEU A 42 3.16 5.20 -8.04
N ILE A 43 3.66 4.62 -9.12
CA ILE A 43 4.27 5.37 -10.18
C ILE A 43 3.52 5.10 -11.48
N TYR A 44 3.01 6.16 -12.10
CA TYR A 44 2.25 6.08 -13.34
C TYR A 44 3.01 6.79 -14.46
N PRO A 45 2.91 6.27 -15.70
CA PRO A 45 3.36 7.05 -16.85
C PRO A 45 2.64 8.39 -16.89
N ILE A 46 3.28 9.40 -17.47
CA ILE A 46 2.70 10.74 -17.54
C ILE A 46 1.34 10.77 -18.25
N SER A 47 1.10 9.81 -19.14
CA SER A 47 -0.15 9.69 -19.90
C SER A 47 -1.28 9.03 -19.11
N VAL A 48 -1.01 8.48 -17.93
CA VAL A 48 -1.99 7.74 -17.12
C VAL A 48 -2.31 8.51 -15.86
N GLY A 49 -3.58 8.83 -15.65
CA GLY A 49 -4.03 9.50 -14.43
C GLY A 49 -4.05 8.56 -13.22
N CYS A 50 -3.94 9.14 -12.04
CA CYS A 50 -4.00 8.38 -10.79
C CYS A 50 -5.41 7.90 -10.51
N ASN A 51 -5.54 6.74 -9.87
CA ASN A 51 -6.80 6.25 -9.34
C ASN A 51 -6.85 6.55 -7.84
N PHE A 52 -7.59 7.57 -7.46
CA PHE A 52 -7.66 7.97 -6.05
C PHE A 52 -8.34 6.93 -5.16
N GLU A 53 -9.26 6.15 -5.70
CA GLU A 53 -9.90 5.07 -4.93
C GLU A 53 -8.87 4.03 -4.51
N GLU A 54 -7.96 3.67 -5.42
CA GLU A 54 -6.87 2.75 -5.11
C GLU A 54 -5.87 3.36 -4.11
N VAL A 55 -5.57 4.66 -4.23
CA VAL A 55 -4.70 5.34 -3.26
C VAL A 55 -5.32 5.28 -1.87
N LEU A 56 -6.62 5.54 -1.75
CA LEU A 56 -7.32 5.47 -0.46
C LEU A 56 -7.41 4.03 0.06
N ARG A 57 -7.68 3.07 -0.81
CA ARG A 57 -7.72 1.65 -0.44
C ARG A 57 -6.36 1.20 0.11
N LEU A 58 -5.28 1.57 -0.56
CA LEU A 58 -3.92 1.26 -0.13
C LEU A 58 -3.60 1.90 1.23
N LEU A 59 -3.99 3.16 1.42
CA LEU A 59 -3.80 3.85 2.69
C LEU A 59 -4.55 3.15 3.81
N ASP A 60 -5.81 2.79 3.58
CA ASP A 60 -6.63 2.06 4.56
C ASP A 60 -5.98 0.72 4.92
N ALA A 61 -5.47 0.00 3.93
CA ALA A 61 -4.80 -1.29 4.16
C ALA A 61 -3.53 -1.12 5.00
N ILE A 62 -2.73 -0.11 4.72
CA ILE A 62 -1.50 0.18 5.47
C ILE A 62 -1.82 0.54 6.91
N GLN A 63 -2.82 1.38 7.13
CA GLN A 63 -3.24 1.79 8.47
C GLN A 63 -3.80 0.61 9.27
N LEU A 64 -4.58 -0.25 8.62
CA LEU A 64 -5.12 -1.45 9.25
C LEU A 64 -4.00 -2.40 9.68
N ASN A 65 -3.01 -2.61 8.81
CA ASN A 65 -1.84 -3.42 9.13
C ASN A 65 -1.08 -2.84 10.32
N ALA A 66 -0.86 -1.53 10.34
CA ALA A 66 -0.15 -0.87 11.43
C ALA A 66 -0.89 -0.99 12.76
N LYS A 67 -2.22 -0.96 12.74
CA LYS A 67 -3.04 -1.00 13.94
C LYS A 67 -3.28 -2.42 14.46
N HIS A 68 -3.51 -3.38 13.57
CA HIS A 68 -3.95 -4.73 13.95
C HIS A 68 -2.99 -5.84 13.52
N ALA A 69 -1.90 -5.52 12.83
CA ALA A 69 -0.92 -6.51 12.35
C ALA A 69 -1.56 -7.62 11.52
N VAL A 70 -2.47 -7.25 10.62
CA VAL A 70 -3.12 -8.17 9.68
C VAL A 70 -2.69 -7.85 8.26
N ALA A 71 -2.83 -8.81 7.35
CA ALA A 71 -2.60 -8.61 5.93
C ALA A 71 -3.93 -8.49 5.20
N THR A 72 -3.95 -7.78 4.08
CA THR A 72 -5.15 -7.63 3.27
C THR A 72 -5.05 -8.52 2.03
N PRO A 73 -6.12 -9.22 1.65
CA PRO A 73 -6.12 -10.02 0.42
C PRO A 73 -6.18 -9.14 -0.82
N VAL A 74 -6.01 -9.78 -1.97
CA VAL A 74 -6.15 -9.09 -3.26
C VAL A 74 -7.57 -8.49 -3.39
N ASN A 75 -7.64 -7.30 -3.93
CA ASN A 75 -8.90 -6.56 -4.13
C ASN A 75 -9.67 -6.24 -2.83
N TRP A 76 -9.01 -6.34 -1.69
CA TRP A 76 -9.64 -6.03 -0.40
C TRP A 76 -10.17 -4.61 -0.37
N LYS A 77 -11.35 -4.46 0.22
CA LYS A 77 -11.96 -3.16 0.53
C LYS A 77 -12.28 -3.08 2.01
N GLN A 78 -12.37 -1.85 2.51
CA GLN A 78 -12.69 -1.58 3.91
C GLN A 78 -13.96 -2.33 4.32
N GLY A 79 -13.87 -3.07 5.42
CA GLY A 79 -14.97 -3.89 5.94
C GLY A 79 -14.93 -5.36 5.54
N GLU A 80 -14.12 -5.73 4.55
CA GLU A 80 -13.98 -7.13 4.13
C GLU A 80 -13.03 -7.91 5.04
N ASP A 81 -13.07 -9.24 4.94
CA ASP A 81 -12.21 -10.12 5.71
C ASP A 81 -10.74 -9.86 5.41
N VAL A 82 -9.90 -10.05 6.41
CA VAL A 82 -8.45 -9.88 6.31
C VAL A 82 -7.74 -11.21 6.57
N ILE A 83 -6.46 -11.25 6.28
CA ILE A 83 -5.63 -12.45 6.43
C ILE A 83 -4.82 -12.35 7.71
N ILE A 84 -4.80 -13.43 8.48
CA ILE A 84 -3.91 -13.57 9.63
C ILE A 84 -2.52 -13.92 9.09
N PRO A 85 -1.48 -13.11 9.38
CA PRO A 85 -0.13 -13.38 8.88
C PRO A 85 0.41 -14.74 9.36
N PRO A 86 1.21 -15.44 8.55
CA PRO A 86 1.81 -16.71 8.96
C PRO A 86 2.70 -16.63 10.20
N SER A 87 3.19 -15.41 10.53
CA SER A 87 3.98 -15.17 11.73
C SER A 87 3.18 -15.34 13.02
N VAL A 88 1.85 -15.32 12.93
CA VAL A 88 0.96 -15.52 14.08
C VAL A 88 0.62 -17.02 14.14
N SER A 89 0.96 -17.69 15.26
CA SER A 89 0.63 -19.08 15.46
C SER A 89 -0.87 -19.27 15.66
N ASP A 90 -1.34 -20.52 15.49
CA ASP A 90 -2.77 -20.82 15.72
C ASP A 90 -3.19 -20.52 17.16
N GLU A 91 -2.31 -20.77 18.12
CA GLU A 91 -2.58 -20.47 19.53
C GLU A 91 -2.73 -18.96 19.77
N ASP A 92 -1.81 -18.17 19.20
CA ASP A 92 -1.87 -16.71 19.29
C ASP A 92 -3.10 -16.17 18.56
N ALA A 93 -3.44 -16.76 17.42
CA ALA A 93 -4.62 -16.38 16.66
C ALA A 93 -5.91 -16.64 17.46
N LYS A 94 -6.00 -17.77 18.16
CA LYS A 94 -7.14 -18.07 19.02
C LYS A 94 -7.28 -17.10 20.17
N LYS A 95 -6.16 -16.65 20.74
CA LYS A 95 -6.17 -15.63 21.80
C LYS A 95 -6.57 -14.27 21.27
N LYS A 96 -6.04 -13.89 20.10
CA LYS A 96 -6.28 -12.59 19.50
C LYS A 96 -7.69 -12.48 18.91
N TYR A 97 -8.23 -13.57 18.40
CA TYR A 97 -9.55 -13.62 17.77
C TYR A 97 -10.44 -14.65 18.46
N PRO A 98 -10.97 -14.33 19.67
CA PRO A 98 -11.74 -15.28 20.47
C PRO A 98 -13.05 -15.73 19.82
N HIS A 99 -13.56 -14.94 18.86
CA HIS A 99 -14.76 -15.29 18.08
C HIS A 99 -14.45 -16.28 16.94
N GLY A 100 -13.18 -16.67 16.78
CA GLY A 100 -12.77 -17.63 15.78
C GLY A 100 -12.30 -17.01 14.49
N PHE A 101 -11.70 -17.83 13.66
CA PHE A 101 -11.22 -17.44 12.33
C PHE A 101 -11.38 -18.64 11.40
N LYS A 102 -11.42 -18.36 10.09
CA LYS A 102 -11.59 -19.40 9.08
C LYS A 102 -10.22 -19.82 8.53
N THR A 103 -9.93 -21.12 8.58
CA THR A 103 -8.71 -21.69 8.01
C THR A 103 -9.05 -22.30 6.66
N LEU A 104 -8.62 -21.65 5.58
CA LEU A 104 -8.78 -22.16 4.22
C LEU A 104 -7.66 -23.15 3.90
N LYS A 105 -6.44 -22.81 4.32
CA LYS A 105 -5.24 -23.65 4.21
C LYS A 105 -4.35 -23.35 5.42
N PRO A 106 -3.38 -24.23 5.74
CA PRO A 106 -2.48 -23.98 6.88
C PRO A 106 -1.81 -22.61 6.86
N TYR A 107 -1.55 -22.08 5.66
CA TYR A 107 -0.93 -20.75 5.46
C TYR A 107 -1.94 -19.66 5.14
N LEU A 108 -3.23 -19.96 5.05
CA LEU A 108 -4.26 -19.00 4.65
C LEU A 108 -5.44 -19.05 5.62
N ARG A 109 -5.40 -18.16 6.58
CA ARG A 109 -6.44 -17.99 7.59
C ARG A 109 -7.05 -16.61 7.46
N THR A 110 -8.37 -16.55 7.44
CA THR A 110 -9.08 -15.28 7.31
C THR A 110 -9.92 -14.99 8.55
N VAL A 111 -10.11 -13.72 8.83
CA VAL A 111 -10.89 -13.24 9.97
C VAL A 111 -11.61 -11.96 9.53
N PRO A 112 -12.83 -11.70 10.06
CA PRO A 112 -13.47 -10.41 9.82
C PRO A 112 -12.56 -9.27 10.26
N GLN A 113 -12.64 -8.15 9.54
CA GLN A 113 -11.79 -7.00 9.82
C GLN A 113 -11.93 -6.58 11.29
N PRO A 114 -10.81 -6.46 12.04
CA PRO A 114 -10.86 -5.95 13.41
C PRO A 114 -11.31 -4.48 13.43
N LYS A 115 -12.05 -4.13 14.44
CA LYS A 115 -12.49 -2.74 14.64
C LYS A 115 -11.48 -1.91 15.41
#